data_216c5593e3e8157471e5a7cee30fd6ab
#
_entry.id   216c5593e3e8157471e5a7cee30fd6ab
#
_cell.length_a   1.000
_cell.length_b   1.000
_cell.length_c   1.000
_cell.angle_alpha   90.00
_cell.angle_beta   90.00
_cell.angle_gamma   90.00
#
_symmetry.space_group_name_H-M   'P 1'
#
loop_
_entity.id
_entity.type
_entity.pdbx_description
1 polymer ?
#
loop_
_entity_poly.entity_id
_entity_poly.type
_entity_poly.pdbx_seq_one_letter_code
_entity_poly.pdbx_strand_id
1 'polypeptide(L)'
;IVSKRVSTLGSAVGRSTGFTEAEVSDLKTQPFTNRVGEFRPAQFKVSAGMGLEGMQLSTAMFFESVPDAFVDVKLDGWHFEPGMQEIPIIIPRNYLNLYNFGFAQSRNMPQISEGMMGMMPLDIRLSGRGQVMRMQGRIVGFSDRLNTILVPESFLEWANGQYGEGVK
;
A
#
# COMPACT_ATOMS: atom_id res chain seq x y z
N ILE A 1 11.06 -11.54 -4.82
CA ILE A 1 9.77 -11.66 -4.12
C ILE A 1 9.27 -13.09 -4.30
N VAL A 2 8.94 -13.74 -3.21
CA VAL A 2 8.36 -15.09 -3.20
C VAL A 2 6.88 -14.96 -2.90
N SER A 3 6.04 -15.59 -3.70
CA SER A 3 4.59 -15.64 -3.49
C SER A 3 4.12 -17.08 -3.40
N LYS A 4 3.14 -17.32 -2.55
CA LYS A 4 2.53 -18.64 -2.39
C LYS A 4 1.57 -18.90 -3.56
N ARG A 5 1.72 -20.04 -4.23
CA ARG A 5 0.71 -20.47 -5.22
C ARG A 5 -0.53 -20.95 -4.49
N VAL A 6 -1.64 -20.28 -4.72
CA VAL A 6 -2.95 -20.65 -4.16
C VAL A 6 -3.81 -21.18 -5.29
N SER A 7 -4.35 -22.39 -5.12
CA SER A 7 -5.34 -22.91 -6.07
C SER A 7 -6.70 -22.27 -5.79
N THR A 8 -7.48 -22.01 -6.85
CA THR A 8 -8.86 -21.49 -6.75
C THR A 8 -9.76 -22.36 -5.88
N LEU A 9 -9.55 -23.67 -5.88
CA LEU A 9 -10.25 -24.61 -4.98
C LEU A 9 -9.82 -24.42 -3.51
N GLY A 10 -8.56 -24.13 -3.22
CA GLY A 10 -8.06 -23.88 -1.87
C GLY A 10 -8.65 -22.61 -1.24
N SER A 11 -8.82 -21.56 -2.04
CA SER A 11 -9.46 -20.30 -1.61
C SER A 11 -10.96 -20.49 -1.29
N ALA A 12 -11.64 -21.32 -2.07
CA ALA A 12 -13.06 -21.63 -1.85
C ALA A 12 -13.32 -22.45 -0.57
N VAL A 13 -12.31 -23.14 -0.05
CA VAL A 13 -12.40 -23.98 1.18
C VAL A 13 -11.88 -23.24 2.41
N GLY A 14 -11.64 -21.90 2.32
CA GLY A 14 -11.23 -21.08 3.47
C GLY A 14 -9.78 -21.32 3.95
N ARG A 15 -8.90 -21.91 3.11
CA ARG A 15 -7.49 -22.02 3.44
C ARG A 15 -6.80 -20.65 3.34
N SER A 16 -6.00 -20.32 4.35
CA SER A 16 -5.19 -19.11 4.36
C SER A 16 -4.34 -18.99 3.09
N THR A 17 -4.44 -17.87 2.42
CA THR A 17 -3.64 -17.54 1.22
C THR A 17 -2.24 -17.03 1.58
N GLY A 18 -2.02 -16.68 2.85
CA GLY A 18 -0.74 -16.22 3.38
C GLY A 18 0.21 -17.36 3.75
N PHE A 19 1.46 -17.00 4.00
CA PHE A 19 2.44 -17.92 4.59
C PHE A 19 2.14 -18.14 6.07
N THR A 20 2.31 -19.36 6.54
CA THR A 20 2.29 -19.69 7.97
C THR A 20 3.63 -19.33 8.61
N GLU A 21 3.65 -19.16 9.94
CA GLU A 21 4.89 -18.90 10.67
C GLU A 21 5.95 -19.99 10.45
N ALA A 22 5.53 -21.25 10.34
CA ALA A 22 6.41 -22.37 10.05
C ALA A 22 7.05 -22.26 8.65
N GLU A 23 6.25 -21.90 7.62
CA GLU A 23 6.74 -21.68 6.26
C GLU A 23 7.71 -20.49 6.19
N VAL A 24 7.44 -19.41 6.91
CA VAL A 24 8.33 -18.25 7.00
C VAL A 24 9.64 -18.63 7.72
N SER A 25 9.54 -19.41 8.81
CA SER A 25 10.72 -19.91 9.54
C SER A 25 11.59 -20.80 8.65
N ASP A 26 10.98 -21.70 7.88
CA ASP A 26 11.69 -22.55 6.93
C ASP A 26 12.41 -21.72 5.86
N LEU A 27 11.74 -20.71 5.29
CA LEU A 27 12.36 -19.78 4.34
C LEU A 27 13.59 -19.05 4.93
N LYS A 28 13.55 -18.68 6.20
CA LYS A 28 14.67 -18.02 6.90
C LYS A 28 15.90 -18.91 7.06
N THR A 29 15.72 -20.22 7.12
CA THR A 29 16.81 -21.20 7.31
C THR A 29 17.46 -21.65 6.00
N GLN A 30 16.89 -21.31 4.85
CA GLN A 30 17.45 -21.73 3.56
C GLN A 30 18.80 -21.07 3.29
N PRO A 31 19.82 -21.82 2.78
CA PRO A 31 21.18 -21.32 2.62
C PRO A 31 21.33 -20.19 1.60
N PHE A 32 20.33 -20.00 0.71
CA PHE A 32 20.28 -18.93 -0.27
C PHE A 32 19.52 -17.69 0.24
N THR A 33 18.95 -17.74 1.44
CA THR A 33 18.15 -16.65 2.01
C THR A 33 19.02 -15.76 2.88
N ASN A 34 19.19 -14.50 2.47
CA ASN A 34 19.91 -13.50 3.24
C ASN A 34 19.00 -12.80 4.26
N ARG A 35 17.80 -12.36 3.82
CA ARG A 35 16.78 -11.72 4.66
C ARG A 35 15.39 -12.10 4.17
N VAL A 36 14.46 -12.17 5.12
CA VAL A 36 13.03 -12.35 4.85
C VAL A 36 12.27 -11.16 5.42
N GLY A 37 11.50 -10.49 4.59
CA GLY A 37 10.53 -9.46 4.97
C GLY A 37 9.14 -9.90 4.53
N GLU A 38 8.17 -9.70 5.40
CA GLU A 38 6.79 -10.09 5.15
C GLU A 38 5.98 -8.88 4.73
N PHE A 39 5.22 -9.01 3.64
CA PHE A 39 4.19 -8.04 3.30
C PHE A 39 2.99 -8.28 4.19
N ARG A 40 2.53 -7.23 4.84
CA ARG A 40 1.31 -7.22 5.64
C ARG A 40 0.26 -6.37 4.94
N PRO A 41 -0.91 -6.93 4.59
CA PRO A 41 -1.97 -6.18 3.93
C PRO A 41 -2.83 -5.40 4.94
N ALA A 42 -3.46 -4.33 4.46
CA ALA A 42 -4.56 -3.69 5.15
C ALA A 42 -5.76 -4.64 5.24
N GLN A 43 -6.35 -4.73 6.44
CA GLN A 43 -7.54 -5.53 6.74
C GLN A 43 -8.81 -4.66 6.76
N PHE A 44 -8.76 -3.51 6.11
CA PHE A 44 -9.82 -2.52 6.01
C PHE A 44 -9.87 -1.98 4.58
N LYS A 45 -10.95 -1.31 4.23
CA LYS A 45 -11.10 -0.71 2.90
C LYS A 45 -10.45 0.67 2.88
N VAL A 46 -9.72 0.94 1.81
CA VAL A 46 -9.08 2.22 1.54
C VAL A 46 -9.58 2.77 0.22
N SER A 47 -9.94 4.03 0.20
CA SER A 47 -10.11 4.79 -1.05
C SER A 47 -9.32 6.08 -0.97
N ALA A 48 -8.74 6.47 -2.09
CA ALA A 48 -8.05 7.74 -2.23
C ALA A 48 -8.77 8.63 -3.22
N GLY A 49 -8.88 9.90 -2.89
CA GLY A 49 -9.35 10.97 -3.75
C GLY A 49 -8.21 11.94 -4.06
N MET A 50 -8.22 12.49 -5.26
CA MET A 50 -7.31 13.56 -5.67
C MET A 50 -8.07 14.56 -6.51
N GLY A 51 -7.94 15.85 -6.17
CA GLY A 51 -8.44 16.95 -6.98
C GLY A 51 -7.43 17.33 -8.05
N LEU A 52 -7.81 17.28 -9.32
CA LEU A 52 -6.99 17.74 -10.44
C LEU A 52 -7.85 18.64 -11.34
N GLU A 53 -7.47 19.91 -11.46
CA GLU A 53 -8.12 20.90 -12.38
C GLU A 53 -9.65 20.88 -12.36
N GLY A 54 -10.25 20.83 -11.17
CA GLY A 54 -11.72 20.83 -11.01
C GLY A 54 -12.39 19.46 -11.16
N MET A 55 -11.61 18.39 -11.42
CA MET A 55 -12.10 17.03 -11.41
C MET A 55 -11.71 16.34 -10.10
N GLN A 56 -12.64 15.59 -9.52
CA GLN A 56 -12.37 14.71 -8.38
C GLN A 56 -12.21 13.27 -8.88
N LEU A 57 -11.00 12.73 -8.74
CA LEU A 57 -10.73 11.34 -9.00
C LEU A 57 -10.76 10.57 -7.68
N SER A 58 -11.50 9.49 -7.62
CA SER A 58 -11.51 8.59 -6.47
C SER A 58 -11.32 7.16 -6.93
N THR A 59 -10.46 6.44 -6.25
CA THR A 59 -10.18 5.03 -6.55
C THR A 59 -10.01 4.23 -5.27
N ALA A 60 -10.36 2.94 -5.33
CA ALA A 60 -10.00 2.00 -4.28
C ALA A 60 -8.48 1.76 -4.30
N MET A 61 -7.88 1.69 -3.11
CA MET A 61 -6.46 1.40 -2.92
C MET A 61 -6.28 0.21 -2.00
N PHE A 62 -5.15 -0.46 -2.13
CA PHE A 62 -4.71 -1.51 -1.22
C PHE A 62 -3.40 -1.07 -0.59
N PHE A 63 -3.40 -0.93 0.73
CA PHE A 63 -2.21 -0.61 1.48
C PHE A 63 -1.55 -1.88 1.98
N GLU A 64 -0.25 -1.90 1.87
CA GLU A 64 0.61 -2.92 2.48
C GLU A 64 1.74 -2.27 3.25
N SER A 65 2.34 -2.99 4.17
CA SER A 65 3.60 -2.63 4.77
C SER A 65 4.62 -3.74 4.59
N VAL A 66 5.87 -3.38 4.65
CA VAL A 66 7.03 -4.27 4.66
C VAL A 66 8.08 -3.64 5.57
N PRO A 67 8.94 -4.42 6.24
CA PRO A 67 9.98 -3.83 7.07
C PRO A 67 10.86 -2.84 6.29
N ASP A 68 11.20 -1.72 6.89
CA ASP A 68 11.90 -0.58 6.27
C ASP A 68 13.18 -1.00 5.53
N ALA A 69 13.85 -2.05 6.02
CA ALA A 69 15.06 -2.61 5.38
C ALA A 69 14.84 -3.15 3.95
N PHE A 70 13.59 -3.33 3.53
CA PHE A 70 13.22 -3.80 2.19
C PHE A 70 12.68 -2.69 1.28
N VAL A 71 12.51 -1.49 1.82
CA VAL A 71 12.07 -0.31 1.05
C VAL A 71 13.26 0.26 0.29
N ASP A 72 13.10 0.48 -1.01
CA ASP A 72 14.15 0.96 -1.93
C ASP A 72 14.13 2.49 -2.12
N VAL A 73 13.46 3.20 -1.24
CA VAL A 73 13.29 4.65 -1.27
C VAL A 73 13.88 5.26 0.00
N LYS A 74 14.37 6.50 -0.08
CA LYS A 74 14.77 7.25 1.13
C LYS A 74 13.55 7.44 2.03
N LEU A 75 13.73 7.15 3.31
CA LEU A 75 12.66 7.17 4.30
C LEU A 75 12.48 8.53 5.01
N ASP A 76 12.80 9.62 4.32
CA ASP A 76 12.59 10.97 4.86
C ASP A 76 11.09 11.23 5.07
N GLY A 77 10.70 11.47 6.31
CA GLY A 77 9.29 11.63 6.69
C GLY A 77 8.47 10.33 6.65
N TRP A 78 9.11 9.18 6.59
CA TRP A 78 8.49 7.86 6.70
C TRP A 78 8.24 7.50 8.16
N HIS A 79 7.26 8.18 8.74
CA HIS A 79 6.92 8.04 10.15
C HIS A 79 5.43 8.26 10.36
N PHE A 80 4.82 7.47 11.24
CA PHE A 80 3.45 7.63 11.67
C PHE A 80 3.30 7.29 13.15
N GLU A 81 2.57 8.15 13.86
CA GLU A 81 2.10 7.93 15.24
C GLU A 81 0.58 8.11 15.31
N PRO A 82 -0.11 7.37 16.19
CA PRO A 82 -1.53 7.58 16.44
C PRO A 82 -1.85 9.03 16.82
N GLY A 83 -2.80 9.63 16.12
CA GLY A 83 -3.15 11.06 16.28
C GLY A 83 -2.67 11.95 15.13
N MET A 84 -1.71 11.49 14.32
CA MET A 84 -1.34 12.19 13.10
C MET A 84 -2.50 12.16 12.09
N GLN A 85 -2.67 13.26 11.36
CA GLN A 85 -3.72 13.39 10.33
C GLN A 85 -3.18 13.12 8.92
N GLU A 86 -1.87 12.92 8.79
CA GLU A 86 -1.20 12.67 7.53
C GLU A 86 -0.52 11.30 7.53
N ILE A 87 -0.65 10.59 6.42
CA ILE A 87 -0.04 9.26 6.19
C ILE A 87 1.03 9.43 5.11
N PRO A 88 2.30 9.13 5.37
CA PRO A 88 3.29 9.02 4.30
C PRO A 88 3.03 7.77 3.47
N ILE A 89 3.12 7.91 2.15
CA ILE A 89 2.79 6.86 1.18
C ILE A 89 3.92 6.73 0.17
N ILE A 90 4.35 5.51 -0.10
CA ILE A 90 5.23 5.17 -1.23
C ILE A 90 4.40 4.43 -2.26
N ILE A 91 4.47 4.87 -3.51
CA ILE A 91 3.75 4.23 -4.61
C ILE A 91 4.72 3.59 -5.62
N PRO A 92 4.29 2.54 -6.34
CA PRO A 92 5.07 2.02 -7.46
C PRO A 92 5.25 3.07 -8.55
N ARG A 93 6.48 3.25 -9.05
CA ARG A 93 6.77 4.20 -10.14
C ARG A 93 5.98 3.88 -11.42
N ASN A 94 5.71 2.63 -11.68
CA ASN A 94 4.90 2.23 -12.84
C ASN A 94 3.45 2.76 -12.79
N TYR A 95 2.90 3.10 -11.62
CA TYR A 95 1.56 3.71 -11.53
C TYR A 95 1.55 5.12 -12.11
N LEU A 96 2.63 5.89 -11.90
CA LEU A 96 2.78 7.19 -12.54
C LEU A 96 2.89 7.05 -14.07
N ASN A 97 3.61 6.04 -14.55
CA ASN A 97 3.71 5.74 -15.97
C ASN A 97 2.36 5.32 -16.57
N LEU A 98 1.62 4.48 -15.87
CA LEU A 98 0.27 4.07 -16.30
C LEU A 98 -0.70 5.26 -16.34
N TYR A 99 -0.62 6.16 -15.38
CA TYR A 99 -1.38 7.40 -15.44
C TYR A 99 -0.98 8.24 -16.65
N ASN A 100 0.31 8.56 -16.81
CA ASN A 100 0.80 9.49 -17.82
C ASN A 100 0.59 8.97 -19.25
N PHE A 101 0.88 7.70 -19.51
CA PHE A 101 0.88 7.12 -20.87
C PHE A 101 -0.38 6.32 -21.19
N GLY A 102 -1.15 5.91 -20.18
CA GLY A 102 -2.42 5.22 -20.38
C GLY A 102 -3.63 6.15 -20.21
N PHE A 103 -3.81 6.62 -18.98
CA PHE A 103 -5.04 7.34 -18.62
C PHE A 103 -5.04 8.80 -19.08
N ALA A 104 -3.97 9.56 -18.81
CA ALA A 104 -3.92 10.99 -19.12
C ALA A 104 -4.04 11.27 -20.62
N GLN A 105 -3.31 10.51 -21.44
CA GLN A 105 -3.38 10.66 -22.90
C GLN A 105 -4.77 10.34 -23.45
N SER A 106 -5.40 9.26 -22.97
CA SER A 106 -6.73 8.86 -23.45
C SER A 106 -7.85 9.83 -23.06
N ARG A 107 -7.63 10.67 -22.04
CA ARG A 107 -8.59 11.62 -21.50
C ARG A 107 -8.22 13.08 -21.76
N ASN A 108 -7.16 13.32 -22.54
CA ASN A 108 -6.63 14.67 -22.81
C ASN A 108 -6.29 15.44 -21.51
N MET A 109 -5.78 14.72 -20.51
CA MET A 109 -5.39 15.26 -19.21
C MET A 109 -3.89 15.55 -19.19
N PRO A 110 -3.41 16.49 -18.35
CA PRO A 110 -2.00 16.78 -18.22
C PRO A 110 -1.23 15.59 -17.66
N GLN A 111 0.00 15.43 -18.12
CA GLN A 111 0.95 14.52 -17.50
C GLN A 111 1.45 15.10 -16.19
N ILE A 112 1.71 14.24 -15.21
CA ILE A 112 2.16 14.60 -13.87
C ILE A 112 3.59 14.10 -13.69
N SER A 113 4.48 14.94 -13.17
CA SER A 113 5.82 14.53 -12.72
C SER A 113 5.78 13.96 -11.31
N GLU A 114 6.83 13.23 -10.91
CA GLU A 114 6.97 12.74 -9.53
C GLU A 114 6.93 13.89 -8.51
N GLY A 115 7.63 14.98 -8.80
CA GLY A 115 7.63 16.17 -7.94
C GLY A 115 6.25 16.79 -7.78
N MET A 116 5.48 16.88 -8.85
CA MET A 116 4.09 17.36 -8.78
C MET A 116 3.22 16.40 -7.96
N MET A 117 3.32 15.11 -8.19
CA MET A 117 2.54 14.11 -7.47
C MET A 117 2.87 14.10 -5.97
N GLY A 118 4.14 14.29 -5.59
CA GLY A 118 4.58 14.40 -4.20
C GLY A 118 4.08 15.66 -3.47
N MET A 119 3.70 16.72 -4.21
CA MET A 119 3.13 17.94 -3.64
C MET A 119 1.60 17.90 -3.55
N MET A 120 0.95 16.95 -4.19
CA MET A 120 -0.50 16.85 -4.20
C MET A 120 -0.99 16.06 -2.99
N PRO A 121 -1.83 16.62 -2.11
CA PRO A 121 -2.43 15.87 -1.03
C PRO A 121 -3.45 14.87 -1.58
N LEU A 122 -3.46 13.68 -1.01
CA LEU A 122 -4.45 12.65 -1.28
C LEU A 122 -5.49 12.65 -0.15
N ASP A 123 -6.77 12.70 -0.50
CA ASP A 123 -7.85 12.48 0.46
C ASP A 123 -8.01 10.98 0.68
N ILE A 124 -7.52 10.48 1.80
CA ILE A 124 -7.59 9.07 2.16
C ILE A 124 -8.82 8.83 3.04
N ARG A 125 -9.63 7.85 2.64
CA ARG A 125 -10.75 7.37 3.43
C ARG A 125 -10.51 5.91 3.80
N LEU A 126 -10.46 5.65 5.11
CA LEU A 126 -10.41 4.33 5.69
C LEU A 126 -11.81 3.91 6.13
N SER A 127 -12.17 2.67 5.91
CA SER A 127 -13.46 2.14 6.40
C SER A 127 -13.37 0.67 6.78
N GLY A 128 -13.92 0.34 7.94
CA GLY A 128 -13.99 -1.02 8.48
C GLY A 128 -14.67 -1.03 9.83
N ARG A 129 -15.19 -2.16 10.25
CA ARG A 129 -15.95 -2.34 11.49
C ARG A 129 -17.07 -1.31 11.71
N GLY A 130 -17.72 -0.88 10.62
CA GLY A 130 -18.76 0.15 10.68
C GLY A 130 -18.26 1.58 10.94
N GLN A 131 -16.95 1.80 10.97
CA GLN A 131 -16.32 3.10 11.19
C GLN A 131 -15.73 3.64 9.89
N VAL A 132 -15.66 4.96 9.80
CA VAL A 132 -15.02 5.67 8.69
C VAL A 132 -14.13 6.76 9.24
N MET A 133 -12.90 6.84 8.75
CA MET A 133 -11.96 7.92 9.04
C MET A 133 -11.46 8.57 7.76
N ARG A 134 -11.21 9.85 7.79
CA ARG A 134 -10.58 10.61 6.70
C ARG A 134 -9.24 11.14 7.19
N MET A 135 -8.22 11.01 6.35
CA MET A 135 -6.86 11.46 6.59
C MET A 135 -6.30 12.05 5.30
N GLN A 136 -5.22 12.79 5.42
CA GLN A 136 -4.44 13.21 4.26
C GLN A 136 -3.35 12.18 3.98
N GLY A 137 -3.15 11.85 2.71
CA GLY A 137 -2.02 11.06 2.26
C GLY A 137 -0.99 11.96 1.59
N ARG A 138 0.28 11.75 1.88
CA ARG A 138 1.39 12.44 1.22
C ARG A 138 2.32 11.42 0.57
N ILE A 139 2.50 11.53 -0.74
CA ILE A 139 3.45 10.67 -1.46
C ILE A 139 4.86 11.16 -1.15
N VAL A 140 5.65 10.33 -0.47
CA VAL A 140 7.01 10.63 -0.05
C VAL A 140 8.06 9.97 -0.94
N GLY A 141 7.65 9.05 -1.80
CA GLY A 141 8.57 8.38 -2.71
C GLY A 141 7.91 7.44 -3.71
N PHE A 142 8.72 6.99 -4.66
CA PHE A 142 8.33 6.09 -5.75
C PHE A 142 9.26 4.88 -5.74
N SER A 143 8.70 3.69 -5.55
CA SER A 143 9.45 2.44 -5.57
C SER A 143 9.62 1.91 -7.00
N ASP A 144 10.83 1.50 -7.33
CA ASP A 144 11.15 0.81 -8.58
C ASP A 144 11.08 -0.72 -8.45
N ARG A 145 11.10 -1.22 -7.21
CA ARG A 145 11.23 -2.66 -6.91
C ARG A 145 9.95 -3.27 -6.37
N LEU A 146 9.14 -2.48 -5.69
CA LEU A 146 7.92 -2.94 -5.04
C LEU A 146 6.71 -2.50 -5.86
N ASN A 147 5.84 -3.44 -6.18
CA ASN A 147 4.68 -3.20 -7.04
C ASN A 147 3.38 -3.12 -6.22
N THR A 148 3.47 -2.47 -5.08
CA THR A 148 2.34 -2.25 -4.17
C THR A 148 2.45 -0.88 -3.52
N ILE A 149 1.34 -0.36 -3.00
CA ILE A 149 1.31 0.92 -2.30
C ILE A 149 1.68 0.67 -0.85
N LEU A 150 2.80 1.26 -0.42
CA LEU A 150 3.31 1.08 0.93
C LEU A 150 2.92 2.22 1.86
N VAL A 151 2.68 1.85 3.10
CA VAL A 151 2.53 2.72 4.27
C VAL A 151 3.43 2.22 5.40
N PRO A 152 3.80 3.07 6.39
CA PRO A 152 4.60 2.62 7.52
C PRO A 152 3.96 1.45 8.26
N GLU A 153 4.77 0.53 8.78
CA GLU A 153 4.26 -0.59 9.58
C GLU A 153 3.45 -0.10 10.78
N SER A 154 3.92 0.96 11.46
CA SER A 154 3.22 1.57 12.59
C SER A 154 1.81 2.07 12.23
N PHE A 155 1.64 2.67 11.05
CA PHE A 155 0.33 3.05 10.56
C PHE A 155 -0.56 1.84 10.32
N LEU A 156 -0.04 0.83 9.63
CA LEU A 156 -0.84 -0.34 9.26
C LEU A 156 -1.26 -1.15 10.49
N GLU A 157 -0.38 -1.32 11.47
CA GLU A 157 -0.70 -1.98 12.74
C GLU A 157 -1.81 -1.24 13.50
N TRP A 158 -1.67 0.07 13.64
CA TRP A 158 -2.69 0.90 14.28
C TRP A 158 -4.04 0.80 13.53
N ALA A 159 -4.03 0.99 12.21
CA ALA A 159 -5.25 1.01 11.41
C ALA A 159 -5.92 -0.39 11.35
N ASN A 160 -5.16 -1.47 11.24
CA ASN A 160 -5.69 -2.83 11.33
C ASN A 160 -6.32 -3.10 12.70
N GLY A 161 -5.75 -2.57 13.79
CA GLY A 161 -6.32 -2.67 15.13
C GLY A 161 -7.67 -1.96 15.26
N GLN A 162 -7.83 -0.80 14.62
CA GLN A 162 -9.04 0.03 14.71
C GLN A 162 -10.13 -0.39 13.72
N TYR A 163 -9.75 -0.61 12.46
CA TYR A 163 -10.68 -0.78 11.33
C TYR A 163 -10.64 -2.19 10.74
N GLY A 164 -9.66 -3.03 11.11
CA GLY A 164 -9.48 -4.35 10.51
C GLY A 164 -10.70 -5.24 10.73
N GLU A 165 -11.33 -5.64 9.64
CA GLU A 165 -12.31 -6.72 9.60
C GLU A 165 -11.47 -8.00 9.53
N GLY A 166 -11.28 -8.69 10.66
CA GLY A 166 -10.44 -9.89 10.72
C GLY A 166 -10.71 -10.80 9.51
N VAL A 167 -9.63 -11.37 8.96
CA VAL A 167 -9.76 -12.38 7.89
C VAL A 167 -10.61 -13.52 8.43
N LYS A 168 -11.86 -13.59 7.95
CA LYS A 168 -12.73 -14.74 8.20
C LYS A 168 -12.27 -15.93 7.38
#